data_5175b8d532457ab840e242c666023649
#
_entry.id   5175b8d532457ab840e242c666023649
#
_cell.length_a   1.000
_cell.length_b   1.000
_cell.length_c   1.000
_cell.angle_alpha   90.00
_cell.angle_beta   90.00
_cell.angle_gamma   90.00
#
_symmetry.space_group_name_H-M   'P 1'
#
loop_
_entity.id
_entity.type
_entity.pdbx_description
1 polymer ?
#
loop_
_entity_poly.entity_id
_entity_poly.type
_entity_poly.pdbx_seq_one_letter_code
_entity_poly.pdbx_strand_id
1 'polypeptide(L)'
;YFTIDSELVDVTLTLDHSGIYEVGDFASESGKSDGDWMSALLRTKIFQLIPPQNIQMIFMRLNRVDYKAGHVVVLQGDKGDHFYIIVNGRCRVTRETPGDRNNIDRAELGAGATFGEEALISDEARNATITMLTDGTLMRLGRDDFQSLLNEPMIVSLSHEDADEAVSQGGQWLDVRVPSEFKAFSKANATNLPLYLLRHKLDVLDRKTPYVVYCDTGRRSSAAA
;
A
#
# COMPACT_ATOMS: atom_id res chain seq x y z
N TYR A 1 7.74 10.30 -14.64
CA TYR A 1 7.09 11.13 -13.60
C TYR A 1 5.72 10.54 -13.29
N PHE A 2 5.25 10.73 -12.07
CA PHE A 2 4.00 10.17 -11.57
C PHE A 2 3.21 11.28 -10.89
N THR A 3 1.88 11.19 -10.91
CA THR A 3 0.99 12.08 -10.15
C THR A 3 0.44 11.36 -8.94
N ILE A 4 0.30 12.05 -7.82
CA ILE A 4 -0.43 11.59 -6.65
C ILE A 4 -1.85 12.17 -6.74
N ASP A 5 -2.85 11.30 -6.78
CA ASP A 5 -4.22 11.69 -6.58
C ASP A 5 -4.47 11.92 -5.09
N SER A 6 -5.06 13.06 -4.73
CA SER A 6 -5.37 13.42 -3.35
C SER A 6 -6.30 12.41 -2.66
N GLU A 7 -7.16 11.73 -3.42
CA GLU A 7 -8.03 10.68 -2.89
C GLU A 7 -7.27 9.37 -2.58
N LEU A 8 -6.24 9.05 -3.37
CA LEU A 8 -5.34 7.92 -3.10
C LEU A 8 -4.47 8.15 -1.86
N VAL A 9 -4.04 9.39 -1.65
CA VAL A 9 -3.32 9.79 -0.43
C VAL A 9 -4.17 9.52 0.80
N ASP A 10 -5.47 9.79 0.75
CA ASP A 10 -6.39 9.49 1.85
C ASP A 10 -6.54 7.99 2.13
N VAL A 11 -6.50 7.15 1.11
CA VAL A 11 -6.55 5.67 1.29
C VAL A 11 -5.27 5.15 1.93
N THR A 12 -4.11 5.65 1.51
CA THR A 12 -2.82 5.27 2.08
C THR A 12 -2.67 5.79 3.52
N LEU A 13 -3.23 6.98 3.82
CA LEU A 13 -3.24 7.59 5.14
C LEU A 13 -4.17 6.86 6.12
N THR A 14 -5.31 6.35 5.67
CA THR A 14 -6.23 5.61 6.53
C THR A 14 -5.61 4.32 7.06
N LEU A 15 -4.64 3.76 6.33
CA LEU A 15 -3.88 2.60 6.77
C LEU A 15 -2.78 2.93 7.80
N ASP A 16 -2.31 4.18 7.91
CA ASP A 16 -1.12 4.52 8.71
C ASP A 16 -1.36 5.53 9.85
N HIS A 17 -2.50 6.22 9.89
CA HIS A 17 -2.67 7.39 10.77
C HIS A 17 -3.27 7.15 12.14
N SER A 18 -3.81 5.97 12.42
CA SER A 18 -4.50 5.81 13.69
C SER A 18 -3.85 4.86 14.68
N GLY A 19 -2.89 4.01 14.29
CA GLY A 19 -2.49 2.93 15.21
C GLY A 19 -3.73 2.20 15.79
N ILE A 20 -4.88 2.70 15.42
CA ILE A 20 -6.21 2.20 15.70
C ILE A 20 -6.85 2.07 14.32
N TYR A 21 -6.74 0.88 13.73
CA TYR A 21 -7.70 0.51 12.72
C TYR A 21 -9.07 0.62 13.40
N GLU A 22 -9.86 1.65 13.10
CA GLU A 22 -11.29 1.48 13.21
C GLU A 22 -11.61 0.36 12.23
N VAL A 23 -11.58 -0.86 12.76
CA VAL A 23 -12.36 -1.96 12.23
C VAL A 23 -13.78 -1.40 12.28
N GLY A 24 -14.25 -0.83 11.17
CA GLY A 24 -15.67 -0.57 11.02
C GLY A 24 -16.29 -1.87 11.45
N ASP A 25 -17.22 -1.82 12.40
CA ASP A 25 -17.90 -2.94 12.98
C ASP A 25 -18.48 -3.85 11.88
N PHE A 26 -17.62 -4.69 11.31
CA PHE A 26 -18.02 -5.93 10.69
C PHE A 26 -18.18 -6.97 11.81
N ALA A 27 -19.00 -6.52 12.82
CA ALA A 27 -19.39 -7.35 13.90
C ALA A 27 -20.08 -8.60 13.35
N SER A 28 -19.35 -9.69 13.53
CA SER A 28 -19.87 -11.02 13.89
C SER A 28 -21.36 -11.23 13.57
N GLU A 29 -21.63 -11.72 12.37
CA GLU A 29 -22.69 -12.70 12.18
C GLU A 29 -22.04 -13.99 11.66
N SER A 30 -21.95 -14.96 12.52
CA SER A 30 -21.65 -16.34 12.20
C SER A 30 -22.67 -16.82 11.15
N GLY A 31 -22.23 -16.91 9.89
CA GLY A 31 -23.10 -17.43 8.82
C GLY A 31 -22.93 -16.84 7.43
N LYS A 32 -21.96 -15.93 7.20
CA LYS A 32 -21.75 -15.34 5.88
C LYS A 32 -20.90 -16.24 4.99
N SER A 33 -21.44 -16.53 3.81
CA SER A 33 -20.86 -17.37 2.75
C SER A 33 -19.48 -16.88 2.28
N ASP A 34 -18.66 -17.80 1.76
CA ASP A 34 -17.34 -17.56 1.13
C ASP A 34 -17.32 -16.43 0.07
N GLY A 35 -18.46 -15.85 -0.30
CA GLY A 35 -18.60 -14.74 -1.27
C GLY A 35 -18.51 -13.33 -0.68
N ASP A 36 -18.60 -13.14 0.64
CA ASP A 36 -18.73 -11.81 1.24
C ASP A 36 -17.41 -11.02 1.25
N TRP A 37 -16.27 -11.70 1.39
CA TRP A 37 -14.94 -11.08 1.30
C TRP A 37 -14.66 -10.47 -0.07
N MET A 38 -15.14 -11.12 -1.15
CA MET A 38 -14.97 -10.63 -2.53
C MET A 38 -15.75 -9.33 -2.73
N SER A 39 -16.99 -9.29 -2.22
CA SER A 39 -17.81 -8.07 -2.26
C SER A 39 -17.21 -6.96 -1.41
N ALA A 40 -16.65 -7.28 -0.26
CA ALA A 40 -15.95 -6.31 0.59
C ALA A 40 -14.71 -5.75 -0.12
N LEU A 41 -13.89 -6.60 -0.74
CA LEU A 41 -12.71 -6.22 -1.50
C LEU A 41 -13.05 -5.29 -2.67
N LEU A 42 -14.07 -5.63 -3.48
CA LEU A 42 -14.51 -4.83 -4.63
C LEU A 42 -15.09 -3.46 -4.24
N ARG A 43 -15.50 -3.27 -2.98
CA ARG A 43 -15.96 -1.97 -2.46
C ARG A 43 -14.82 -1.07 -2.00
N THR A 44 -13.60 -1.59 -1.86
CA THR A 44 -12.45 -0.77 -1.50
C THR A 44 -12.12 0.19 -2.62
N LYS A 45 -11.71 1.41 -2.29
CA LYS A 45 -11.34 2.44 -3.28
C LYS A 45 -10.27 1.94 -4.23
N ILE A 46 -9.30 1.18 -3.73
CA ILE A 46 -8.21 0.59 -4.53
C ILE A 46 -8.77 -0.27 -5.67
N PHE A 47 -9.69 -1.19 -5.36
CA PHE A 47 -10.26 -2.07 -6.38
C PHE A 47 -11.21 -1.36 -7.35
N GLN A 48 -11.80 -0.23 -6.97
CA GLN A 48 -12.62 0.60 -7.86
C GLN A 48 -11.80 1.33 -8.93
N LEU A 49 -10.52 1.55 -8.69
CA LEU A 49 -9.59 2.19 -9.64
C LEU A 49 -8.97 1.20 -10.62
N ILE A 50 -9.06 -0.10 -10.35
CA ILE A 50 -8.49 -1.14 -11.21
C ILE A 50 -9.37 -1.35 -12.45
N PRO A 51 -8.78 -1.43 -13.66
CA PRO A 51 -9.53 -1.77 -14.86
C PRO A 51 -10.28 -3.09 -14.71
N PRO A 52 -11.55 -3.20 -15.17
CA PRO A 52 -12.38 -4.41 -15.00
C PRO A 52 -11.73 -5.70 -15.50
N GLN A 53 -10.97 -5.65 -16.60
CA GLN A 53 -10.23 -6.79 -17.14
C GLN A 53 -9.15 -7.29 -16.16
N ASN A 54 -8.49 -6.38 -15.43
CA ASN A 54 -7.47 -6.73 -14.46
C ASN A 54 -8.10 -7.36 -13.22
N ILE A 55 -9.28 -6.89 -12.79
CA ILE A 55 -10.03 -7.49 -11.67
C ILE A 55 -10.29 -8.97 -11.96
N GLN A 56 -10.77 -9.29 -13.18
CA GLN A 56 -11.01 -10.67 -13.58
C GLN A 56 -9.70 -11.50 -13.53
N MET A 57 -8.60 -10.95 -14.04
CA MET A 57 -7.29 -11.63 -14.03
C MET A 57 -6.78 -11.84 -12.61
N ILE A 58 -6.94 -10.85 -11.71
CA ILE A 58 -6.59 -10.98 -10.29
C ILE A 58 -7.30 -12.17 -9.67
N PHE A 59 -8.63 -12.27 -9.82
CA PHE A 59 -9.38 -13.41 -9.27
C PHE A 59 -8.95 -14.77 -9.84
N MET A 60 -8.55 -14.83 -11.10
CA MET A 60 -8.01 -16.05 -11.71
C MET A 60 -6.61 -16.44 -11.21
N ARG A 61 -5.83 -15.47 -10.74
CA ARG A 61 -4.44 -15.67 -10.26
C ARG A 61 -4.34 -15.82 -8.74
N LEU A 62 -5.41 -15.47 -8.00
CA LEU A 62 -5.46 -15.64 -6.56
C LEU A 62 -5.39 -17.13 -6.19
N ASN A 63 -4.48 -17.45 -5.27
CA ASN A 63 -4.31 -18.79 -4.74
C ASN A 63 -4.85 -18.86 -3.31
N ARG A 64 -5.76 -19.81 -3.05
CA ARG A 64 -6.29 -20.09 -1.71
C ARG A 64 -5.27 -20.84 -0.86
N VAL A 65 -5.08 -20.40 0.37
CA VAL A 65 -4.24 -21.07 1.37
C VAL A 65 -4.94 -21.06 2.73
N ASP A 66 -5.04 -22.24 3.35
CA ASP A 66 -5.61 -22.41 4.69
C ASP A 66 -4.49 -22.40 5.73
N TYR A 67 -4.68 -21.65 6.82
CA TYR A 67 -3.71 -21.50 7.90
C TYR A 67 -4.32 -21.85 9.24
N LYS A 68 -3.47 -22.33 10.15
CA LYS A 68 -3.85 -22.62 11.54
C LYS A 68 -3.56 -21.43 12.45
N ALA A 69 -4.32 -21.31 13.54
CA ALA A 69 -4.03 -20.37 14.61
C ALA A 69 -2.56 -20.49 15.08
N GLY A 70 -1.90 -19.36 15.29
CA GLY A 70 -0.48 -19.27 15.66
C GLY A 70 0.50 -19.35 14.49
N HIS A 71 0.05 -19.63 13.26
CA HIS A 71 0.95 -19.64 12.08
C HIS A 71 1.39 -18.21 11.73
N VAL A 72 2.69 -18.03 11.52
CA VAL A 72 3.27 -16.79 11.02
C VAL A 72 3.18 -16.81 9.49
N VAL A 73 2.34 -15.95 8.93
CA VAL A 73 2.12 -15.84 7.48
C VAL A 73 3.22 -15.01 6.83
N VAL A 74 3.62 -13.92 7.50
CA VAL A 74 4.65 -12.97 7.06
C VAL A 74 5.53 -12.65 8.25
N LEU A 75 6.84 -12.66 8.07
CA LEU A 75 7.81 -12.30 9.10
C LEU A 75 8.46 -10.95 8.76
N GLN A 76 8.54 -10.04 9.73
CA GLN A 76 9.25 -8.76 9.59
C GLN A 76 10.71 -9.00 9.20
N GLY A 77 11.20 -8.25 8.21
CA GLY A 77 12.55 -8.37 7.68
C GLY A 77 12.69 -9.34 6.50
N ASP A 78 11.70 -10.21 6.24
CA ASP A 78 11.72 -11.09 5.08
C ASP A 78 11.48 -10.32 3.78
N LYS A 79 11.88 -10.90 2.66
CA LYS A 79 11.57 -10.37 1.35
C LYS A 79 10.08 -10.54 1.04
N GLY A 80 9.43 -9.48 0.56
CA GLY A 80 8.05 -9.54 0.09
C GLY A 80 7.93 -10.38 -1.18
N ASP A 81 7.02 -11.33 -1.20
CA ASP A 81 6.78 -12.26 -2.31
C ASP A 81 5.31 -12.34 -2.73
N HIS A 82 4.39 -12.08 -1.80
CA HIS A 82 2.95 -12.13 -2.03
C HIS A 82 2.21 -10.98 -1.37
N PHE A 83 1.10 -10.61 -1.98
CA PHE A 83 0.01 -9.83 -1.44
C PHE A 83 -1.06 -10.80 -0.90
N TYR A 84 -1.71 -10.44 0.19
CA TYR A 84 -2.68 -11.31 0.87
C TYR A 84 -4.02 -10.62 1.09
N ILE A 85 -5.09 -11.41 1.01
CA ILE A 85 -6.47 -11.01 1.31
C ILE A 85 -7.03 -12.01 2.30
N ILE A 86 -7.64 -11.54 3.39
CA ILE A 86 -8.26 -12.40 4.39
C ILE A 86 -9.68 -12.76 3.93
N VAL A 87 -9.91 -14.04 3.64
CA VAL A 87 -11.24 -14.58 3.32
C VAL A 87 -12.04 -14.80 4.59
N ASN A 88 -11.44 -15.50 5.54
CA ASN A 88 -11.98 -15.73 6.88
C ASN A 88 -10.85 -15.88 7.91
N GLY A 89 -11.21 -15.76 9.18
CA GLY A 89 -10.25 -15.76 10.27
C GLY A 89 -9.78 -14.35 10.65
N ARG A 90 -8.86 -14.28 11.62
CA ARG A 90 -8.25 -13.05 12.11
C ARG A 90 -6.74 -13.18 12.17
N CYS A 91 -6.05 -12.09 11.85
CA CYS A 91 -4.60 -11.96 11.92
C CYS A 91 -4.21 -10.87 12.92
N ARG A 92 -3.06 -11.04 13.55
CA ARG A 92 -2.39 -10.00 14.34
C ARG A 92 -1.22 -9.44 13.56
N VAL A 93 -1.14 -8.13 13.51
CA VAL A 93 0.03 -7.38 13.01
C VAL A 93 0.90 -7.01 14.21
N THR A 94 2.18 -7.32 14.14
CA THR A 94 3.17 -6.87 15.13
C THR A 94 4.36 -6.26 14.41
N ARG A 95 4.83 -5.12 14.91
CA ARG A 95 5.99 -4.42 14.39
C ARG A 95 6.99 -4.16 15.50
N GLU A 96 8.24 -4.54 15.28
CA GLU A 96 9.33 -4.24 16.19
C GLU A 96 10.07 -2.99 15.68
N THR A 97 10.21 -1.99 16.55
CA THR A 97 10.98 -0.78 16.24
C THR A 97 12.39 -0.89 16.84
N PRO A 98 13.47 -0.68 16.06
CA PRO A 98 14.82 -0.69 16.58
C PRO A 98 14.99 0.32 17.72
N GLY A 99 15.45 -0.16 18.89
CA GLY A 99 15.73 0.67 20.07
C GLY A 99 14.63 0.72 21.13
N ASP A 100 13.42 0.27 20.85
CA ASP A 100 12.35 0.17 21.83
C ASP A 100 11.72 -1.24 21.84
N ARG A 101 12.26 -2.09 22.71
CA ARG A 101 11.80 -3.49 22.85
C ARG A 101 10.37 -3.62 23.42
N ASN A 102 9.78 -2.54 23.90
CA ASN A 102 8.44 -2.53 24.49
C ASN A 102 7.38 -1.94 23.54
N ASN A 103 7.76 -1.30 22.45
CA ASN A 103 6.83 -0.70 21.52
C ASN A 103 6.51 -1.67 20.37
N ILE A 104 5.68 -2.66 20.67
CA ILE A 104 5.12 -3.58 19.68
C ILE A 104 3.75 -3.01 19.30
N ASP A 105 3.69 -2.32 18.17
CA ASP A 105 2.43 -1.93 17.58
C ASP A 105 1.62 -3.19 17.27
N ARG A 106 0.38 -3.22 17.75
CA ARG A 106 -0.51 -4.36 17.54
C ARG A 106 -1.80 -3.88 16.91
N ALA A 107 -2.10 -4.44 15.75
CA ALA A 107 -3.39 -4.29 15.10
C ALA A 107 -3.96 -5.67 14.79
N GLU A 108 -5.29 -5.77 14.70
CA GLU A 108 -5.96 -6.99 14.25
C GLU A 108 -6.61 -6.73 12.90
N LEU A 109 -6.48 -7.70 12.01
CA LEU A 109 -7.08 -7.70 10.68
C LEU A 109 -8.08 -8.85 10.59
N GLY A 110 -9.26 -8.58 10.03
CA GLY A 110 -10.32 -9.55 9.82
C GLY A 110 -10.64 -9.81 8.34
N ALA A 111 -11.70 -10.55 8.09
CA ALA A 111 -12.16 -10.87 6.73
C ALA A 111 -12.38 -9.60 5.88
N GLY A 112 -11.91 -9.62 4.64
CA GLY A 112 -11.92 -8.49 3.70
C GLY A 112 -10.69 -7.56 3.82
N ALA A 113 -9.91 -7.65 4.89
CA ALA A 113 -8.67 -6.90 5.02
C ALA A 113 -7.56 -7.48 4.14
N THR A 114 -6.61 -6.63 3.77
CA THR A 114 -5.46 -6.97 2.93
C THR A 114 -4.16 -6.63 3.65
N PHE A 115 -3.06 -7.27 3.25
CA PHE A 115 -1.72 -6.96 3.75
C PHE A 115 -0.61 -7.45 2.82
N GLY A 116 0.59 -6.91 3.01
CA GLY A 116 1.78 -7.33 2.30
C GLY A 116 2.07 -6.55 1.02
N GLU A 117 1.23 -5.59 0.65
CA GLU A 117 1.38 -4.71 -0.52
C GLU A 117 2.63 -3.83 -0.40
N GLU A 118 2.92 -3.33 0.79
CA GLU A 118 3.98 -2.35 1.03
C GLU A 118 5.35 -2.84 0.56
N ALA A 119 5.73 -4.05 0.95
CA ALA A 119 7.00 -4.66 0.54
C ALA A 119 7.07 -4.99 -0.97
N LEU A 120 5.91 -5.10 -1.64
CA LEU A 120 5.84 -5.33 -3.08
C LEU A 120 5.97 -4.02 -3.87
N ILE A 121 5.39 -2.93 -3.34
CA ILE A 121 5.44 -1.60 -3.96
C ILE A 121 6.83 -0.97 -3.78
N SER A 122 7.35 -0.96 -2.54
CA SER A 122 8.65 -0.33 -2.23
C SER A 122 9.87 -1.16 -2.62
N ASP A 123 9.68 -2.45 -2.92
CA ASP A 123 10.76 -3.44 -3.09
C ASP A 123 11.69 -3.56 -1.85
N GLU A 124 11.14 -3.26 -0.67
CA GLU A 124 11.81 -3.36 0.61
C GLU A 124 11.46 -4.65 1.35
N ALA A 125 12.10 -4.88 2.50
CA ALA A 125 11.75 -5.99 3.39
C ALA A 125 10.38 -5.76 4.04
N ARG A 126 9.74 -6.85 4.47
CA ARG A 126 8.49 -6.82 5.24
C ARG A 126 8.65 -5.93 6.47
N ASN A 127 7.77 -4.97 6.64
CA ASN A 127 7.82 -3.99 7.74
C ASN A 127 7.15 -4.48 9.03
N ALA A 128 6.41 -5.59 8.98
CA ALA A 128 5.70 -6.17 10.11
C ALA A 128 5.60 -7.70 10.02
N THR A 129 5.36 -8.33 11.16
CA THR A 129 5.03 -9.76 11.25
C THR A 129 3.51 -9.93 11.32
N ILE A 130 2.97 -10.84 10.52
CA ILE A 130 1.54 -11.19 10.49
C ILE A 130 1.36 -12.61 10.99
N THR A 131 0.61 -12.78 12.08
CA THR A 131 0.34 -14.08 12.69
C THR A 131 -1.15 -14.34 12.74
N MET A 132 -1.58 -15.55 12.37
CA MET A 132 -2.98 -15.98 12.49
C MET A 132 -3.39 -16.05 13.96
N LEU A 133 -4.49 -15.40 14.32
CA LEU A 133 -5.11 -15.50 15.65
C LEU A 133 -6.09 -16.68 15.75
N THR A 134 -6.73 -17.00 14.64
CA THR A 134 -7.68 -18.12 14.51
C THR A 134 -7.28 -18.97 13.31
N ASP A 135 -7.81 -20.18 13.21
CA ASP A 135 -7.82 -20.89 11.93
C ASP A 135 -8.52 -20.02 10.88
N GLY A 136 -8.02 -20.02 9.66
CA GLY A 136 -8.58 -19.17 8.61
C GLY A 136 -8.03 -19.46 7.22
N THR A 137 -8.64 -18.80 6.25
CA THR A 137 -8.30 -18.89 4.83
C THR A 137 -7.86 -17.54 4.32
N LEU A 138 -6.74 -17.50 3.62
CA LEU A 138 -6.24 -16.35 2.92
C LEU A 138 -6.22 -16.64 1.40
N MET A 139 -6.45 -15.60 0.61
CA MET A 139 -6.05 -15.59 -0.80
C MET A 139 -4.71 -14.86 -0.92
N ARG A 140 -3.82 -15.36 -1.76
CA ARG A 140 -2.54 -14.70 -2.05
C ARG A 140 -2.35 -14.49 -3.53
N LEU A 141 -1.75 -13.35 -3.88
CA LEU A 141 -1.35 -12.97 -5.23
C LEU A 141 0.18 -12.83 -5.27
N GLY A 142 0.83 -13.43 -6.25
CA GLY A 142 2.29 -13.33 -6.41
C GLY A 142 2.73 -11.90 -6.75
N ARG A 143 4.01 -11.57 -6.47
CA ARG A 143 4.61 -10.24 -6.70
C ARG A 143 4.37 -9.73 -8.13
N ASP A 144 4.67 -10.54 -9.15
CA ASP A 144 4.61 -10.11 -10.54
C ASP A 144 3.16 -9.81 -10.98
N ASP A 145 2.22 -10.68 -10.57
CA ASP A 145 0.79 -10.46 -10.81
C ASP A 145 0.27 -9.24 -10.04
N PHE A 146 0.73 -9.03 -8.79
CA PHE A 146 0.38 -7.84 -8.02
C PHE A 146 0.88 -6.56 -8.71
N GLN A 147 2.12 -6.53 -9.17
CA GLN A 147 2.68 -5.36 -9.84
C GLN A 147 1.96 -5.05 -11.14
N SER A 148 1.78 -6.03 -12.01
CA SER A 148 1.21 -5.82 -13.34
C SER A 148 -0.31 -5.57 -13.33
N LEU A 149 -1.05 -6.20 -12.41
CA LEU A 149 -2.52 -6.16 -12.41
C LEU A 149 -3.09 -5.14 -11.42
N LEU A 150 -2.39 -4.85 -10.33
CA LEU A 150 -2.82 -3.95 -9.27
C LEU A 150 -2.02 -2.64 -9.28
N ASN A 151 -0.71 -2.72 -9.11
CA ASN A 151 0.12 -1.55 -8.86
C ASN A 151 0.30 -0.69 -10.11
N GLU A 152 0.79 -1.26 -11.23
CA GLU A 152 1.06 -0.50 -12.46
C GLU A 152 -0.17 0.22 -13.02
N PRO A 153 -1.38 -0.38 -13.06
CA PRO A 153 -2.56 0.30 -13.59
C PRO A 153 -3.04 1.50 -12.76
N MET A 154 -2.64 1.58 -11.49
CA MET A 154 -2.99 2.71 -10.61
C MET A 154 -2.00 3.87 -10.72
N ILE A 155 -0.85 3.65 -11.34
CA ILE A 155 0.20 4.66 -11.47
C ILE A 155 0.09 5.35 -12.82
N VAL A 156 -0.13 6.65 -12.81
CA VAL A 156 -0.09 7.48 -14.02
C VAL A 156 1.34 7.93 -14.27
N SER A 157 1.99 7.33 -15.26
CA SER A 157 3.32 7.74 -15.71
C SER A 157 3.20 8.88 -16.71
N LEU A 158 3.89 9.99 -16.46
CA LEU A 158 3.93 11.14 -17.34
C LEU A 158 5.24 11.17 -18.15
N SER A 159 5.16 11.62 -19.40
CA SER A 159 6.35 12.02 -20.15
C SER A 159 7.00 13.26 -19.51
N HIS A 160 8.21 13.65 -19.95
CA HIS A 160 8.84 14.89 -19.47
C HIS A 160 8.01 16.12 -19.83
N GLU A 161 7.45 16.14 -21.03
CA GLU A 161 6.64 17.24 -21.55
C GLU A 161 5.34 17.37 -20.76
N ASP A 162 4.61 16.26 -20.58
CA ASP A 162 3.36 16.25 -19.81
C ASP A 162 3.59 16.63 -18.33
N ALA A 163 4.71 16.21 -17.75
CA ALA A 163 5.09 16.54 -16.39
C ALA A 163 5.41 18.05 -16.22
N ASP A 164 6.17 18.62 -17.14
CA ASP A 164 6.46 20.07 -17.16
C ASP A 164 5.17 20.86 -17.42
N GLU A 165 4.26 20.37 -18.28
CA GLU A 165 2.96 20.98 -18.51
C GLU A 165 2.09 20.95 -17.24
N ALA A 166 1.97 19.81 -16.57
CA ALA A 166 1.21 19.66 -15.33
C ALA A 166 1.69 20.64 -14.24
N VAL A 167 3.02 20.84 -14.13
CA VAL A 167 3.59 21.80 -13.18
C VAL A 167 3.30 23.24 -13.63
N SER A 168 3.34 23.53 -14.92
CA SER A 168 3.02 24.88 -15.45
C SER A 168 1.55 25.27 -15.22
N GLN A 169 0.67 24.28 -15.15
CA GLN A 169 -0.77 24.42 -14.85
C GLN A 169 -1.10 24.51 -13.35
N GLY A 170 -0.09 24.60 -12.48
CA GLY A 170 -0.26 24.81 -11.04
C GLY A 170 0.13 23.60 -10.18
N GLY A 171 0.63 22.54 -10.78
CA GLY A 171 1.23 21.41 -10.06
C GLY A 171 2.58 21.77 -9.44
N GLN A 172 3.07 20.91 -8.55
CA GLN A 172 4.39 21.06 -7.92
C GLN A 172 5.25 19.81 -8.11
N TRP A 173 6.56 20.03 -8.28
CA TRP A 173 7.53 18.96 -8.27
C TRP A 173 7.74 18.43 -6.86
N LEU A 174 7.61 17.10 -6.68
CA LEU A 174 7.90 16.39 -5.43
C LEU A 174 9.07 15.43 -5.65
N ASP A 175 10.20 15.74 -5.04
CA ASP A 175 11.39 14.89 -5.08
C ASP A 175 11.41 13.95 -3.88
N VAL A 176 11.29 12.65 -4.14
CA VAL A 176 11.27 11.60 -3.11
C VAL A 176 12.63 10.93 -2.89
N ARG A 177 13.69 11.53 -3.43
CA ARG A 177 15.08 11.10 -3.19
C ARG A 177 15.58 11.59 -1.85
N VAL A 178 16.70 11.02 -1.41
CA VAL A 178 17.33 11.47 -0.15
C VAL A 178 17.87 12.90 -0.27
N PRO A 179 18.01 13.64 0.86
CA PRO A 179 18.42 15.05 0.83
C PRO A 179 19.78 15.32 0.16
N SER A 180 20.70 14.35 0.20
CA SER A 180 21.99 14.48 -0.48
C SER A 180 21.87 14.48 -2.00
N GLU A 181 20.99 13.67 -2.57
CA GLU A 181 20.69 13.62 -4.00
C GLU A 181 19.98 14.90 -4.44
N PHE A 182 19.00 15.36 -3.66
CA PHE A 182 18.29 16.61 -3.89
C PHE A 182 19.22 17.82 -3.92
N LYS A 183 20.17 17.91 -2.99
CA LYS A 183 21.17 18.98 -2.93
C LYS A 183 22.14 18.95 -4.09
N ALA A 184 22.49 17.76 -4.59
CA ALA A 184 23.40 17.61 -5.72
C ALA A 184 22.76 18.11 -7.03
N PHE A 185 21.49 17.78 -7.25
CA PHE A 185 20.70 18.21 -8.39
C PHE A 185 19.21 18.05 -8.08
N SER A 186 18.40 19.06 -8.38
CA SER A 186 16.94 19.00 -8.26
C SER A 186 16.26 19.82 -9.35
N LYS A 187 14.98 19.55 -9.61
CA LYS A 187 14.13 20.40 -10.44
C LYS A 187 13.90 21.74 -9.73
N ALA A 188 13.78 22.81 -10.52
CA ALA A 188 13.50 24.14 -9.98
C ALA A 188 12.17 24.13 -9.21
N ASN A 189 12.15 24.77 -8.04
CA ASN A 189 10.98 24.84 -7.14
C ASN A 189 10.44 23.49 -6.67
N ALA A 190 11.23 22.42 -6.73
CA ALA A 190 10.82 21.12 -6.22
C ALA A 190 10.84 21.10 -4.68
N THR A 191 9.82 20.48 -4.09
CA THR A 191 9.80 20.14 -2.68
C THR A 191 10.50 18.80 -2.48
N ASN A 192 11.45 18.71 -1.53
CA ASN A 192 12.05 17.43 -1.18
C ASN A 192 11.32 16.81 0.01
N LEU A 193 10.70 15.69 -0.23
CA LEU A 193 10.11 14.84 0.81
C LEU A 193 10.49 13.40 0.53
N PRO A 194 11.62 12.92 1.10
CA PRO A 194 12.11 11.57 0.88
C PRO A 194 11.07 10.50 1.16
N LEU A 195 11.04 9.44 0.32
CA LEU A 195 10.06 8.36 0.41
C LEU A 195 9.89 7.80 1.84
N TYR A 196 11.01 7.61 2.58
CA TYR A 196 10.96 7.11 3.96
C TYR A 196 10.32 8.07 4.97
N LEU A 197 10.19 9.36 4.64
CA LEU A 197 9.50 10.37 5.46
C LEU A 197 8.08 10.66 4.95
N LEU A 198 7.76 10.28 3.71
CA LEU A 198 6.52 10.66 3.05
C LEU A 198 5.31 10.32 3.92
N ARG A 199 5.23 9.09 4.43
CA ARG A 199 4.12 8.61 5.28
C ARG A 199 3.95 9.37 6.59
N HIS A 200 5.05 9.88 7.15
CA HIS A 200 5.05 10.59 8.43
C HIS A 200 4.87 12.10 8.29
N LYS A 201 4.94 12.63 7.07
CA LYS A 201 4.93 14.06 6.80
C LYS A 201 4.02 14.48 5.65
N LEU A 202 2.98 13.70 5.39
CA LEU A 202 2.00 14.05 4.35
C LEU A 202 1.22 15.33 4.67
N ASP A 203 1.13 15.70 5.94
CA ASP A 203 0.56 16.96 6.43
C ASP A 203 1.30 18.21 5.92
N VAL A 204 2.56 18.05 5.47
CA VAL A 204 3.36 19.12 4.85
C VAL A 204 2.90 19.42 3.42
N LEU A 205 2.24 18.46 2.76
CA LEU A 205 1.74 18.60 1.40
C LEU A 205 0.34 19.23 1.41
N ASP A 206 0.12 20.21 0.52
CA ASP A 206 -1.21 20.76 0.34
C ASP A 206 -2.07 19.79 -0.48
N ARG A 207 -3.15 19.28 0.11
CA ARG A 207 -4.08 18.31 -0.51
C ARG A 207 -4.78 18.83 -1.77
N LYS A 208 -4.77 20.14 -2.00
CA LYS A 208 -5.40 20.76 -3.18
C LYS A 208 -4.43 20.94 -4.35
N THR A 209 -3.16 20.74 -4.10
CA THR A 209 -2.11 20.91 -5.09
C THR A 209 -1.76 19.58 -5.74
N PRO A 210 -1.87 19.43 -7.06
CA PRO A 210 -1.38 18.24 -7.76
C PRO A 210 0.14 18.17 -7.67
N TYR A 211 0.69 17.00 -7.34
CA TYR A 211 2.13 16.79 -7.26
C TYR A 211 2.62 15.89 -8.40
N VAL A 212 3.70 16.31 -9.03
CA VAL A 212 4.44 15.48 -9.98
C VAL A 212 5.65 14.89 -9.26
N VAL A 213 5.57 13.60 -8.95
CA VAL A 213 6.57 12.90 -8.15
C VAL A 213 7.69 12.37 -9.02
N TYR A 214 8.93 12.56 -8.61
CA TYR A 214 10.07 12.06 -9.35
C TYR A 214 11.20 11.52 -8.46
N CYS A 215 11.99 10.61 -9.05
CA CYS A 215 13.26 10.12 -8.56
C CYS A 215 14.18 9.77 -9.73
N ASP A 216 15.31 9.11 -9.52
CA ASP A 216 16.26 8.80 -10.59
C ASP A 216 15.78 7.67 -11.52
N THR A 217 15.25 6.59 -10.93
CA THR A 217 14.93 5.34 -11.66
C THR A 217 13.44 5.05 -11.81
N GLY A 218 12.57 5.90 -11.28
CA GLY A 218 11.13 5.66 -11.24
C GLY A 218 10.65 4.80 -10.05
N ARG A 219 11.51 4.00 -9.41
CA ARG A 219 11.10 3.08 -8.34
C ARG A 219 10.54 3.79 -7.11
N ARG A 220 11.28 4.78 -6.60
CA ARG A 220 10.87 5.54 -5.40
C ARG A 220 9.66 6.42 -5.68
N SER A 221 9.58 7.03 -6.87
CA SER A 221 8.42 7.83 -7.26
C SER A 221 7.19 6.98 -7.53
N SER A 222 7.34 5.78 -8.08
CA SER A 222 6.24 4.81 -8.23
C SER A 222 5.70 4.33 -6.87
N ALA A 223 6.59 4.13 -5.88
CA ALA A 223 6.18 3.74 -4.52
C ALA A 223 5.58 4.90 -3.71
N ALA A 224 5.74 6.14 -4.17
CA ALA A 224 5.23 7.34 -3.53
C ALA A 224 3.90 7.83 -4.14
N ALA A 225 3.61 7.42 -5.37
CA ALA A 225 2.38 7.76 -6.08
C ALA A 225 1.24 6.78 -5.76
#